data_a71ed2e9c0937d274d1272f3cc938397
#
_entry.id   a71ed2e9c0937d274d1272f3cc938397
#
_cell.length_a   1.000
_cell.length_b   1.000
_cell.length_c   1.000
_cell.angle_alpha   90.00
_cell.angle_beta   90.00
_cell.angle_gamma   90.00
#
_symmetry.space_group_name_H-M   'P 1'
#
loop_
_entity.id
_entity.type
_entity.pdbx_description
1 polymer ?
#
loop_
_entity_poly.entity_id
_entity_poly.type
_entity_poly.pdbx_seq_one_letter_code
_entity_poly.pdbx_strand_id
1 'polypeptide(L)'
;MMVRKLALPEIDWSAQEEACATGLVKEALRQARAGSVQDALVFATAALGFETFVFGIVANDRRPDAESRTYVITDQAEPWIRTYDERAYLEYDPRVELAAEPGHAFWEARQFDADPRHRLFLRESAAFGIQSGLVIGLCTRDPPSYAMLGLNRAAATFDSWSAEKCLLIAGQASILGKVLSRTVRRFLSKQELLFPAPPMKLNLREREILTFAAAGKTSKEIAGTLGIAKITVDMHVGTILSKMGALNRNQAIAKAIAHKLIKVSDDVHAEHKSAKLQATRRSSRVLTT
;
A
#
# COMPACT_ATOMS: atom_id res chain seq x y z
N MET A 1 -13.28 9.08 -9.83
CA MET A 1 -12.30 9.09 -8.70
C MET A 1 -11.68 10.48 -8.67
N MET A 2 -11.61 11.15 -7.55
CA MET A 2 -11.14 12.54 -7.46
C MET A 2 -9.67 12.59 -7.04
N VAL A 3 -8.82 13.18 -7.89
CA VAL A 3 -7.41 13.43 -7.59
C VAL A 3 -7.30 14.66 -6.69
N ARG A 4 -6.60 14.55 -5.57
CA ARG A 4 -6.38 15.64 -4.61
C ARG A 4 -4.92 16.06 -4.58
N LYS A 5 -4.65 17.30 -4.97
CA LYS A 5 -3.31 17.87 -4.86
C LYS A 5 -2.93 18.04 -3.38
N LEU A 6 -1.73 17.62 -3.02
CA LEU A 6 -1.19 17.66 -1.67
C LEU A 6 0.00 18.58 -1.60
N ALA A 7 0.05 19.43 -0.58
CA ALA A 7 1.22 20.22 -0.21
C ALA A 7 1.81 19.66 1.08
N LEU A 8 3.09 19.32 1.08
CA LEU A 8 3.81 18.81 2.24
C LEU A 8 4.55 19.96 2.94
N PRO A 9 4.44 20.09 4.27
CA PRO A 9 5.16 21.10 5.03
C PRO A 9 6.66 20.79 5.16
N GLU A 10 7.00 19.50 5.24
CA GLU A 10 8.38 19.02 5.44
C GLU A 10 8.56 17.60 4.94
N ILE A 11 9.80 17.21 4.63
CA ILE A 11 10.19 15.83 4.37
C ILE A 11 10.81 15.24 5.62
N ASP A 12 10.27 14.09 6.04
CA ASP A 12 10.76 13.36 7.21
C ASP A 12 11.76 12.29 6.79
N TRP A 13 13.04 12.57 7.04
CA TRP A 13 14.13 11.66 6.75
C TRP A 13 14.53 10.87 7.98
N SER A 14 14.74 9.58 7.81
CA SER A 14 15.43 8.81 8.83
C SER A 14 16.96 8.95 8.67
N ALA A 15 17.69 8.84 9.77
CA ALA A 15 19.14 8.85 9.75
C ALA A 15 19.74 7.79 8.79
N GLN A 16 19.09 6.65 8.66
CA GLN A 16 19.52 5.57 7.76
C GLN A 16 19.36 5.95 6.28
N GLU A 17 18.30 6.67 5.92
CA GLU A 17 18.09 7.12 4.54
C GLU A 17 19.01 8.29 4.20
N GLU A 18 19.27 9.17 5.16
CA GLU A 18 20.26 10.25 5.02
C GLU A 18 21.67 9.68 4.81
N ALA A 19 22.00 8.58 5.48
CA ALA A 19 23.27 7.87 5.28
C ALA A 19 23.37 7.18 3.91
N CYS A 20 22.27 6.64 3.39
CA CYS A 20 22.22 5.99 2.07
C CYS A 20 22.04 6.98 0.90
N ALA A 21 21.64 8.22 1.18
CA ALA A 21 21.48 9.25 0.16
C ALA A 21 22.85 9.68 -0.39
N THR A 22 22.96 9.71 -1.70
CA THR A 22 24.17 10.17 -2.38
C THR A 22 23.93 11.53 -3.05
N GLY A 23 24.98 12.34 -3.18
CA GLY A 23 25.06 13.61 -3.92
C GLY A 23 23.74 14.39 -4.11
N LEU A 24 23.01 14.08 -5.17
CA LEU A 24 21.78 14.73 -5.60
C LEU A 24 20.64 14.65 -4.57
N VAL A 25 20.44 13.49 -3.98
CA VAL A 25 19.38 13.29 -2.98
C VAL A 25 19.71 14.03 -1.71
N LYS A 26 20.98 14.11 -1.30
CA LYS A 26 21.41 14.94 -0.16
C LYS A 26 21.19 16.43 -0.41
N GLU A 27 21.44 16.90 -1.62
CA GLU A 27 21.21 18.30 -1.98
C GLU A 27 19.71 18.64 -2.04
N ALA A 28 18.89 17.77 -2.62
CA ALA A 28 17.44 17.91 -2.58
C ALA A 28 16.89 17.95 -1.15
N LEU A 29 17.47 17.14 -0.24
CA LEU A 29 17.20 17.16 1.19
C LEU A 29 17.52 18.50 1.84
N ARG A 30 18.68 19.03 1.53
CA ARG A 30 19.12 20.31 2.05
C ARG A 30 18.21 21.45 1.58
N GLN A 31 17.78 21.41 0.33
CA GLN A 31 16.82 22.34 -0.25
C GLN A 31 15.44 22.22 0.44
N ALA A 32 14.96 21.00 0.70
CA ALA A 32 13.69 20.79 1.40
C ALA A 32 13.70 21.32 2.84
N ARG A 33 14.85 21.29 3.51
CA ARG A 33 15.00 21.86 4.87
C ARG A 33 15.10 23.40 4.86
N ALA A 34 15.57 23.96 3.76
CA ALA A 34 15.75 25.42 3.61
C ALA A 34 14.55 26.13 2.98
N GLY A 35 13.67 25.41 2.30
CA GLY A 35 12.57 25.95 1.51
C GLY A 35 11.34 25.03 1.48
N SER A 36 10.58 25.09 0.39
CA SER A 36 9.43 24.23 0.22
C SER A 36 9.84 22.82 -0.28
N VAL A 37 9.09 21.80 0.13
CA VAL A 37 9.23 20.44 -0.39
C VAL A 37 9.03 20.40 -1.91
N GLN A 38 8.14 21.23 -2.42
CA GLN A 38 7.87 21.37 -3.85
C GLN A 38 9.14 21.78 -4.60
N ASP A 39 9.85 22.83 -4.13
CA ASP A 39 11.06 23.32 -4.78
C ASP A 39 12.20 22.30 -4.74
N ALA A 40 12.31 21.56 -3.64
CA ALA A 40 13.28 20.46 -3.52
C ALA A 40 13.00 19.32 -4.51
N LEU A 41 11.74 19.00 -4.77
CA LEU A 41 11.34 17.99 -5.75
C LEU A 41 11.59 18.48 -7.18
N VAL A 42 11.27 19.73 -7.48
CA VAL A 42 11.60 20.35 -8.78
C VAL A 42 13.10 20.29 -9.02
N PHE A 43 13.91 20.70 -8.02
CA PHE A 43 15.37 20.63 -8.11
C PHE A 43 15.86 19.20 -8.36
N ALA A 44 15.38 18.21 -7.58
CA ALA A 44 15.80 16.82 -7.73
C ALA A 44 15.40 16.25 -9.11
N THR A 45 14.22 16.61 -9.60
CA THR A 45 13.71 16.21 -10.92
C THR A 45 14.62 16.72 -12.03
N ALA A 46 14.94 18.03 -12.03
CA ALA A 46 15.81 18.64 -13.01
C ALA A 46 17.23 18.06 -12.98
N ALA A 47 17.76 17.84 -11.79
CA ALA A 47 19.08 17.26 -11.59
C ALA A 47 19.19 15.78 -12.02
N LEU A 48 18.09 15.04 -12.01
CA LEU A 48 17.98 13.69 -12.57
C LEU A 48 17.80 13.69 -14.11
N GLY A 49 17.63 14.88 -14.72
CA GLY A 49 17.48 15.02 -16.18
C GLY A 49 16.04 14.90 -16.68
N PHE A 50 15.07 15.25 -15.84
CA PHE A 50 13.65 15.28 -16.17
C PHE A 50 13.07 16.68 -15.99
N GLU A 51 12.00 17.00 -16.72
CA GLU A 51 11.39 18.32 -16.72
C GLU A 51 10.27 18.44 -15.68
N THR A 52 9.49 17.39 -15.47
CA THR A 52 8.39 17.41 -14.51
C THR A 52 8.29 16.10 -13.72
N PHE A 53 7.63 16.17 -12.57
CA PHE A 53 7.37 15.00 -11.76
C PHE A 53 5.89 14.88 -11.37
N VAL A 54 5.50 13.67 -11.06
CA VAL A 54 4.26 13.34 -10.36
C VAL A 54 4.56 12.28 -9.31
N PHE A 55 4.24 12.55 -8.06
CA PHE A 55 4.17 11.53 -7.03
C PHE A 55 2.70 11.30 -6.69
N GLY A 56 2.22 10.09 -6.92
CA GLY A 56 0.85 9.69 -6.62
C GLY A 56 0.82 8.59 -5.55
N ILE A 57 -0.17 8.66 -4.67
CA ILE A 57 -0.47 7.59 -3.72
C ILE A 57 -1.97 7.32 -3.72
N VAL A 58 -2.33 6.06 -3.94
CA VAL A 58 -3.71 5.57 -3.85
C VAL A 58 -3.89 5.01 -2.45
N ALA A 59 -4.72 5.66 -1.66
CA ALA A 59 -5.13 5.16 -0.35
C ALA A 59 -6.41 4.35 -0.52
N ASN A 60 -6.27 3.03 -0.49
CA ASN A 60 -7.43 2.14 -0.48
C ASN A 60 -8.01 2.10 0.93
N ASP A 61 -9.21 2.62 1.10
CA ASP A 61 -9.98 2.35 2.30
C ASP A 61 -10.45 0.89 2.26
N ARG A 62 -10.22 0.16 3.35
CA ARG A 62 -10.62 -1.26 3.45
C ARG A 62 -12.12 -1.45 3.65
N ARG A 63 -12.89 -0.39 3.74
CA ARG A 63 -14.35 -0.48 3.81
C ARG A 63 -14.91 -0.84 2.44
N PRO A 64 -15.87 -1.78 2.36
CA PRO A 64 -16.46 -2.19 1.07
C PRO A 64 -17.05 -1.05 0.24
N ASP A 65 -17.51 0.01 0.91
CA ASP A 65 -18.21 1.15 0.30
C ASP A 65 -17.32 2.40 0.20
N ALA A 66 -16.03 2.29 0.51
CA ALA A 66 -15.16 3.45 0.50
C ALA A 66 -14.54 3.68 -0.87
N GLU A 67 -14.72 4.86 -1.40
CA GLU A 67 -14.05 5.30 -2.60
C GLU A 67 -12.54 5.38 -2.38
N SER A 68 -11.77 4.79 -3.29
CA SER A 68 -10.32 4.97 -3.33
C SER A 68 -9.99 6.45 -3.50
N ARG A 69 -9.10 6.97 -2.65
CA ARG A 69 -8.65 8.35 -2.72
C ARG A 69 -7.24 8.41 -3.27
N THR A 70 -7.05 9.22 -4.29
CA THR A 70 -5.73 9.48 -4.86
C THR A 70 -5.24 10.84 -4.42
N TYR A 71 -4.05 10.85 -3.83
CA TYR A 71 -3.34 12.08 -3.46
C TYR A 71 -2.14 12.25 -4.36
N VAL A 72 -1.91 13.48 -4.82
CA VAL A 72 -0.86 13.78 -5.79
C VAL A 72 -0.04 14.99 -5.34
N ILE A 73 1.28 14.88 -5.49
CA ILE A 73 2.23 15.97 -5.42
C ILE A 73 2.86 16.07 -6.81
N THR A 74 2.80 17.24 -7.45
CA THR A 74 3.29 17.42 -8.81
C THR A 74 3.57 18.86 -9.11
N ASP A 75 4.51 19.12 -10.02
CA ASP A 75 4.78 20.42 -10.63
C ASP A 75 4.12 20.55 -12.02
N GLN A 76 3.38 19.55 -12.45
CA GLN A 76 2.67 19.61 -13.73
C GLN A 76 1.66 20.73 -13.79
N ALA A 77 1.44 21.25 -15.01
CA ALA A 77 0.54 22.37 -15.27
C ALA A 77 -0.91 22.06 -14.85
N GLU A 78 -1.57 23.02 -14.21
CA GLU A 78 -2.94 22.89 -13.74
C GLU A 78 -3.95 22.48 -14.84
N PRO A 79 -3.85 22.96 -16.11
CA PRO A 79 -4.71 22.49 -17.18
C PRO A 79 -4.57 20.99 -17.46
N TRP A 80 -3.34 20.44 -17.34
CA TRP A 80 -3.12 19.01 -17.50
C TRP A 80 -3.74 18.21 -16.36
N ILE A 81 -3.55 18.64 -15.11
CA ILE A 81 -4.13 17.98 -13.93
C ILE A 81 -5.64 17.91 -14.06
N ARG A 82 -6.29 18.98 -14.50
CA ARG A 82 -7.72 19.04 -14.74
C ARG A 82 -8.15 18.07 -15.84
N THR A 83 -7.48 18.09 -16.98
CA THR A 83 -7.74 17.17 -18.09
C THR A 83 -7.60 15.72 -17.66
N TYR A 84 -6.56 15.42 -16.86
CA TYR A 84 -6.29 14.08 -16.32
C TYR A 84 -7.45 13.56 -15.45
N ASP A 85 -7.98 14.41 -14.57
CA ASP A 85 -9.11 14.04 -13.70
C ASP A 85 -10.45 13.94 -14.46
N GLU A 86 -10.75 14.92 -15.31
CA GLU A 86 -11.99 14.95 -16.13
C GLU A 86 -12.11 13.76 -17.08
N ARG A 87 -10.99 13.29 -17.62
CA ARG A 87 -10.95 12.14 -18.52
C ARG A 87 -10.73 10.80 -17.83
N ALA A 88 -10.64 10.79 -16.50
CA ALA A 88 -10.34 9.60 -15.70
C ALA A 88 -9.08 8.85 -16.16
N TYR A 89 -8.04 9.57 -16.57
CA TYR A 89 -6.82 8.99 -17.13
C TYR A 89 -6.09 8.03 -16.19
N LEU A 90 -6.33 8.11 -14.89
CA LEU A 90 -5.77 7.15 -13.93
C LEU A 90 -6.09 5.69 -14.29
N GLU A 91 -7.20 5.44 -14.98
CA GLU A 91 -7.61 4.10 -15.43
C GLU A 91 -6.90 3.64 -16.71
N TYR A 92 -6.28 4.57 -17.43
CA TYR A 92 -5.71 4.33 -18.77
C TYR A 92 -4.27 4.86 -18.91
N ASP A 93 -3.69 5.36 -17.84
CA ASP A 93 -2.31 5.84 -17.84
C ASP A 93 -1.34 4.64 -17.80
N PRO A 94 -0.58 4.36 -18.88
CA PRO A 94 0.30 3.22 -18.92
C PRO A 94 1.41 3.27 -17.86
N ARG A 95 1.71 4.45 -17.33
CA ARG A 95 2.69 4.61 -16.24
C ARG A 95 2.16 4.02 -14.93
N VAL A 96 0.85 4.04 -14.70
CA VAL A 96 0.21 3.41 -13.53
C VAL A 96 0.32 1.89 -13.63
N GLU A 97 0.17 1.32 -14.83
CA GLU A 97 0.38 -0.11 -15.06
C GLU A 97 1.84 -0.51 -14.79
N LEU A 98 2.81 0.27 -15.27
CA LEU A 98 4.24 0.06 -15.01
C LEU A 98 4.59 0.16 -13.51
N ALA A 99 3.83 0.95 -12.75
CA ALA A 99 4.03 1.13 -11.31
C ALA A 99 3.30 0.09 -10.45
N ALA A 100 2.52 -0.82 -11.04
CA ALA A 100 1.73 -1.81 -10.31
C ALA A 100 2.60 -2.78 -9.49
N GLU A 101 3.81 -3.03 -9.96
CA GLU A 101 4.80 -3.83 -9.25
C GLU A 101 5.91 -2.94 -8.66
N PRO A 102 6.50 -3.32 -7.51
CA PRO A 102 7.64 -2.61 -6.95
C PRO A 102 8.84 -2.69 -7.89
N GLY A 103 9.38 -1.54 -8.25
CA GLY A 103 10.52 -1.50 -9.18
C GLY A 103 10.66 -0.17 -9.89
N HIS A 104 11.37 -0.20 -11.00
CA HIS A 104 11.53 0.96 -11.86
C HIS A 104 11.39 0.57 -13.34
N ALA A 105 10.85 1.48 -14.14
CA ALA A 105 10.74 1.32 -15.58
C ALA A 105 10.99 2.65 -16.31
N PHE A 106 11.94 2.67 -17.24
CA PHE A 106 12.00 3.72 -18.23
C PHE A 106 10.95 3.45 -19.30
N TRP A 107 10.25 4.48 -19.73
CA TRP A 107 9.19 4.35 -20.72
C TRP A 107 9.28 5.43 -21.79
N GLU A 108 8.81 5.09 -22.96
CA GLU A 108 8.71 5.96 -24.14
C GLU A 108 7.31 5.78 -24.74
N ALA A 109 6.69 6.86 -25.22
CA ALA A 109 5.31 6.83 -25.74
C ALA A 109 5.09 5.75 -26.79
N ARG A 110 6.08 5.51 -27.68
CA ARG A 110 6.01 4.48 -28.75
C ARG A 110 5.79 3.04 -28.25
N GLN A 111 6.08 2.74 -26.97
CA GLN A 111 5.92 1.40 -26.40
C GLN A 111 4.45 1.03 -26.18
N PHE A 112 3.55 2.01 -26.17
CA PHE A 112 2.14 1.84 -25.81
C PHE A 112 1.18 2.11 -26.97
N ASP A 113 1.65 2.10 -28.21
CA ASP A 113 0.84 2.42 -29.39
C ASP A 113 -0.23 1.36 -29.72
N ALA A 114 -0.16 0.18 -29.12
CA ALA A 114 -1.10 -0.90 -29.38
C ALA A 114 -2.51 -0.62 -28.84
N ASP A 115 -2.64 -0.01 -27.64
CA ASP A 115 -3.94 0.30 -27.04
C ASP A 115 -4.43 1.71 -27.46
N PRO A 116 -5.62 1.83 -28.07
CA PRO A 116 -6.20 3.12 -28.45
C PRO A 116 -6.38 4.09 -27.29
N ARG A 117 -6.62 3.60 -26.07
CA ARG A 117 -6.80 4.43 -24.86
C ARG A 117 -5.46 5.03 -24.43
N HIS A 118 -4.38 4.25 -24.48
CA HIS A 118 -3.03 4.74 -24.23
C HIS A 118 -2.62 5.78 -25.28
N ARG A 119 -2.93 5.57 -26.55
CA ARG A 119 -2.63 6.55 -27.62
C ARG A 119 -3.29 7.91 -27.39
N LEU A 120 -4.55 7.92 -26.93
CA LEU A 120 -5.24 9.17 -26.61
C LEU A 120 -4.55 9.92 -25.47
N PHE A 121 -4.28 9.21 -24.37
CA PHE A 121 -3.54 9.73 -23.22
C PHE A 121 -2.18 10.31 -23.64
N LEU A 122 -1.37 9.52 -24.36
CA LEU A 122 -0.02 9.91 -24.78
C LEU A 122 -0.02 11.11 -25.74
N ARG A 123 -1.00 11.19 -26.65
CA ARG A 123 -1.15 12.32 -27.54
C ARG A 123 -1.45 13.61 -26.78
N GLU A 124 -2.34 13.56 -25.80
CA GLU A 124 -2.71 14.73 -25.00
C GLU A 124 -1.59 15.10 -24.01
N SER A 125 -0.94 14.13 -23.39
CA SER A 125 0.16 14.35 -22.46
C SER A 125 1.41 14.96 -23.13
N ALA A 126 1.63 14.63 -24.42
CA ALA A 126 2.75 15.17 -25.20
C ALA A 126 2.72 16.70 -25.30
N ALA A 127 1.51 17.30 -25.37
CA ALA A 127 1.35 18.76 -25.38
C ALA A 127 1.85 19.43 -24.07
N PHE A 128 2.00 18.65 -22.99
CA PHE A 128 2.51 19.10 -21.70
C PHE A 128 3.92 18.57 -21.40
N GLY A 129 4.67 18.14 -22.42
CA GLY A 129 6.05 17.69 -22.26
C GLY A 129 6.16 16.29 -21.62
N ILE A 130 5.15 15.45 -21.73
CA ILE A 130 5.15 14.09 -21.17
C ILE A 130 5.19 13.09 -22.33
N GLN A 131 6.40 12.78 -22.84
CA GLN A 131 6.61 11.88 -23.97
C GLN A 131 7.46 10.66 -23.63
N SER A 132 8.33 10.77 -22.64
CA SER A 132 9.09 9.66 -22.06
C SER A 132 9.32 9.90 -20.58
N GLY A 133 9.87 8.93 -19.88
CA GLY A 133 10.16 9.14 -18.48
C GLY A 133 10.66 7.90 -17.73
N LEU A 134 10.71 8.04 -16.42
CA LEU A 134 11.03 6.99 -15.47
C LEU A 134 9.90 6.88 -14.47
N VAL A 135 9.43 5.68 -14.26
CA VAL A 135 8.42 5.36 -13.21
C VAL A 135 9.06 4.49 -12.15
N ILE A 136 8.81 4.83 -10.90
CA ILE A 136 9.17 4.03 -9.73
C ILE A 136 7.87 3.55 -9.07
N GLY A 137 7.64 2.23 -9.07
CA GLY A 137 6.55 1.59 -8.35
C GLY A 137 6.91 1.39 -6.87
N LEU A 138 6.04 1.82 -5.99
CA LEU A 138 6.26 1.87 -4.54
C LEU A 138 5.09 1.23 -3.80
N CYS A 139 4.92 -0.08 -4.01
CA CYS A 139 3.84 -0.82 -3.36
C CYS A 139 4.20 -1.13 -1.91
N THR A 140 3.23 -1.05 -1.03
CA THR A 140 3.36 -1.48 0.36
C THR A 140 2.32 -2.54 0.68
N ARG A 141 2.73 -3.52 1.50
CA ARG A 141 1.86 -4.65 1.86
C ARG A 141 0.89 -4.34 3.00
N ASP A 142 1.25 -3.42 3.89
CA ASP A 142 0.45 -3.19 5.09
C ASP A 142 0.46 -1.71 5.55
N PRO A 143 -0.67 -1.00 5.49
CA PRO A 143 -1.83 -1.34 4.65
C PRO A 143 -1.45 -1.34 3.16
N PRO A 144 -2.12 -2.16 2.33
CA PRO A 144 -1.83 -2.16 0.91
C PRO A 144 -2.14 -0.78 0.34
N SER A 145 -1.11 -0.12 -0.16
CA SER A 145 -1.25 1.14 -0.86
C SER A 145 -0.30 1.13 -2.04
N TYR A 146 -0.78 1.65 -3.13
CA TYR A 146 0.01 1.86 -4.33
C TYR A 146 0.49 3.28 -4.33
N ALA A 147 1.79 3.47 -4.48
CA ALA A 147 2.37 4.78 -4.71
C ALA A 147 3.32 4.68 -5.90
N MET A 148 3.43 5.77 -6.62
CA MET A 148 4.36 5.89 -7.74
C MET A 148 5.05 7.24 -7.73
N LEU A 149 6.31 7.25 -8.16
CA LEU A 149 7.00 8.46 -8.57
C LEU A 149 7.19 8.36 -10.10
N GLY A 150 6.58 9.27 -10.83
CA GLY A 150 6.78 9.45 -12.26
C GLY A 150 7.65 10.68 -12.49
N LEU A 151 8.72 10.53 -13.25
CA LEU A 151 9.60 11.59 -13.74
C LEU A 151 9.43 11.66 -15.25
N ASN A 152 9.12 12.82 -15.80
CA ASN A 152 8.71 12.96 -17.19
C ASN A 152 9.68 13.84 -17.98
N ARG A 153 9.79 13.52 -19.28
CA ARG A 153 10.62 14.24 -20.25
C ARG A 153 9.81 14.63 -21.49
N ALA A 154 10.13 15.80 -22.02
CA ALA A 154 9.64 16.24 -23.32
C ALA A 154 10.37 15.55 -24.48
N ALA A 155 11.61 15.08 -24.28
CA ALA A 155 12.30 14.26 -25.27
C ALA A 155 11.62 12.91 -25.40
N ALA A 156 11.40 12.45 -26.65
CA ALA A 156 10.63 11.22 -26.93
C ALA A 156 11.38 9.93 -26.57
N THR A 157 12.72 9.96 -26.51
CA THR A 157 13.56 8.77 -26.32
C THR A 157 14.69 8.98 -25.33
N PHE A 158 15.31 7.87 -24.92
CA PHE A 158 16.51 7.83 -24.08
C PHE A 158 17.78 7.45 -24.87
N ASP A 159 17.76 7.55 -26.19
CA ASP A 159 18.86 7.08 -27.04
C ASP A 159 20.23 7.73 -26.69
N SER A 160 20.24 8.92 -26.09
CA SER A 160 21.47 9.58 -25.63
C SER A 160 21.96 9.16 -24.24
N TRP A 161 21.25 8.25 -23.56
CA TRP A 161 21.60 7.81 -22.21
C TRP A 161 22.29 6.45 -22.22
N SER A 162 23.44 6.34 -21.55
CA SER A 162 24.08 5.04 -21.34
C SER A 162 23.31 4.19 -20.31
N ALA A 163 23.48 2.89 -20.38
CA ALA A 163 22.90 1.96 -19.42
C ALA A 163 23.32 2.28 -17.97
N GLU A 164 24.59 2.67 -17.77
CA GLU A 164 25.10 3.07 -16.47
C GLU A 164 24.38 4.32 -15.93
N LYS A 165 24.16 5.32 -16.80
CA LYS A 165 23.42 6.52 -16.44
C LYS A 165 21.99 6.18 -16.06
N CYS A 166 21.31 5.34 -16.83
CA CYS A 166 19.96 4.89 -16.52
C CYS A 166 19.89 4.19 -15.15
N LEU A 167 20.83 3.28 -14.88
CA LEU A 167 20.88 2.55 -13.60
C LEU A 167 21.12 3.47 -12.42
N LEU A 168 22.06 4.41 -12.53
CA LEU A 168 22.36 5.40 -11.50
C LEU A 168 21.14 6.25 -11.19
N ILE A 169 20.47 6.76 -12.21
CA ILE A 169 19.29 7.63 -12.08
C ILE A 169 18.11 6.85 -11.49
N ALA A 170 17.87 5.62 -11.92
CA ALA A 170 16.82 4.76 -11.38
C ALA A 170 17.06 4.47 -9.88
N GLY A 171 18.29 4.23 -9.48
CA GLY A 171 18.66 4.05 -8.08
C GLY A 171 18.36 5.29 -7.22
N GLN A 172 18.76 6.47 -7.68
CA GLN A 172 18.52 7.74 -6.99
C GLN A 172 17.02 8.08 -6.91
N ALA A 173 16.29 7.92 -8.02
CA ALA A 173 14.85 8.12 -8.07
C ALA A 173 14.11 7.14 -7.13
N SER A 174 14.56 5.89 -7.03
CA SER A 174 14.00 4.89 -6.11
C SER A 174 14.16 5.29 -4.64
N ILE A 175 15.31 5.84 -4.26
CA ILE A 175 15.53 6.37 -2.90
C ILE A 175 14.58 7.54 -2.64
N LEU A 176 14.51 8.50 -3.55
CA LEU A 176 13.62 9.65 -3.46
C LEU A 176 12.15 9.22 -3.33
N GLY A 177 11.70 8.30 -4.19
CA GLY A 177 10.34 7.77 -4.16
C GLY A 177 9.99 7.09 -2.83
N LYS A 178 10.89 6.27 -2.27
CA LYS A 178 10.70 5.63 -0.96
C LYS A 178 10.54 6.65 0.16
N VAL A 179 11.37 7.66 0.17
CA VAL A 179 11.30 8.74 1.17
C VAL A 179 9.99 9.50 1.05
N LEU A 180 9.60 9.89 -0.17
CA LEU A 180 8.33 10.56 -0.41
C LEU A 180 7.15 9.70 0.03
N SER A 181 7.14 8.43 -0.35
CA SER A 181 6.08 7.50 0.04
C SER A 181 5.91 7.44 1.55
N ARG A 182 7.01 7.32 2.31
CA ARG A 182 6.95 7.31 3.76
C ARG A 182 6.47 8.65 4.33
N THR A 183 7.00 9.75 3.85
CA THR A 183 6.66 11.10 4.31
C THR A 183 5.17 11.40 4.09
N VAL A 184 4.68 11.16 2.86
CA VAL A 184 3.28 11.37 2.51
C VAL A 184 2.36 10.50 3.36
N ARG A 185 2.69 9.22 3.53
CA ARG A 185 1.90 8.32 4.37
C ARG A 185 1.82 8.79 5.81
N ARG A 186 2.94 9.23 6.38
CA ARG A 186 2.97 9.76 7.74
C ARG A 186 2.16 11.06 7.87
N PHE A 187 2.27 11.95 6.89
CA PHE A 187 1.48 13.17 6.83
C PHE A 187 -0.02 12.87 6.75
N LEU A 188 -0.42 12.02 5.81
CA LEU A 188 -1.83 11.64 5.63
C LEU A 188 -2.39 10.89 6.85
N SER A 189 -1.57 10.08 7.54
CA SER A 189 -1.97 9.42 8.79
C SER A 189 -2.20 10.42 9.91
N LYS A 190 -1.34 11.44 10.06
CA LYS A 190 -1.50 12.49 11.06
C LYS A 190 -2.74 13.35 10.80
N GLN A 191 -3.13 13.52 9.53
CA GLN A 191 -4.33 14.27 9.13
C GLN A 191 -5.60 13.40 9.14
N GLU A 192 -5.51 12.15 9.59
CA GLU A 192 -6.60 11.15 9.47
C GLU A 192 -7.12 10.96 8.04
N LEU A 193 -6.39 11.43 7.06
CA LEU A 193 -6.71 11.36 5.62
C LEU A 193 -6.31 10.02 5.01
N LEU A 194 -5.24 9.39 5.50
CA LEU A 194 -5.11 7.95 5.45
C LEU A 194 -5.91 7.46 6.63
N PHE A 195 -7.07 6.93 6.37
CA PHE A 195 -7.73 6.19 7.42
C PHE A 195 -6.74 5.10 7.85
N PRO A 196 -6.22 5.13 9.10
CA PRO A 196 -5.79 3.88 9.66
C PRO A 196 -6.99 2.97 9.43
N ALA A 197 -6.79 1.79 8.88
CA ALA A 197 -7.82 0.75 8.97
C ALA A 197 -8.31 0.84 10.40
N PRO A 198 -9.61 1.11 10.66
CA PRO A 198 -10.08 1.34 12.02
C PRO A 198 -9.46 0.23 12.81
N PRO A 199 -8.71 0.53 13.90
CA PRO A 199 -7.87 -0.46 14.52
C PRO A 199 -8.77 -1.67 14.62
N MET A 200 -8.38 -2.82 14.03
CA MET A 200 -9.27 -3.98 13.94
C MET A 200 -9.56 -4.36 15.38
N LYS A 201 -10.44 -3.57 16.03
CA LYS A 201 -10.78 -3.71 17.42
C LYS A 201 -11.75 -4.87 17.50
N LEU A 202 -11.16 -6.04 17.48
CA LEU A 202 -11.87 -7.20 17.98
C LEU A 202 -12.07 -6.98 19.47
N ASN A 203 -13.31 -7.09 19.94
CA ASN A 203 -13.58 -7.14 21.36
C ASN A 203 -13.00 -8.43 21.96
N LEU A 204 -12.99 -8.54 23.28
CA LEU A 204 -12.42 -9.71 23.97
C LEU A 204 -13.04 -11.01 23.47
N ARG A 205 -14.37 -11.04 23.28
CA ARG A 205 -15.10 -12.22 22.83
C ARG A 205 -14.77 -12.61 21.40
N GLU A 206 -14.62 -11.64 20.53
CA GLU A 206 -14.23 -11.87 19.13
C GLU A 206 -12.79 -12.39 19.03
N ARG A 207 -11.87 -11.92 19.88
CA ARG A 207 -10.50 -12.46 19.96
C ARG A 207 -10.48 -13.90 20.45
N GLU A 208 -11.22 -14.21 21.52
CA GLU A 208 -11.33 -15.59 22.03
C GLU A 208 -11.82 -16.53 20.94
N ILE A 209 -12.93 -16.19 20.28
CA ILE A 209 -13.50 -16.98 19.20
C ILE A 209 -12.49 -17.18 18.09
N LEU A 210 -11.80 -16.12 17.69
CA LEU A 210 -10.83 -16.19 16.59
C LEU A 210 -9.56 -16.96 16.99
N THR A 211 -9.14 -16.91 18.25
CA THR A 211 -8.03 -17.71 18.79
C THR A 211 -8.36 -19.20 18.75
N PHE A 212 -9.56 -19.58 19.22
CA PHE A 212 -10.01 -20.97 19.12
C PHE A 212 -10.19 -21.42 17.67
N ALA A 213 -10.62 -20.51 16.81
CA ALA A 213 -10.71 -20.76 15.37
C ALA A 213 -9.33 -21.01 14.74
N ALA A 214 -8.32 -20.25 15.14
CA ALA A 214 -6.93 -20.44 14.70
C ALA A 214 -6.33 -21.76 15.21
N ALA A 215 -6.78 -22.23 16.37
CA ALA A 215 -6.45 -23.56 16.91
C ALA A 215 -7.24 -24.71 16.24
N GLY A 216 -8.01 -24.44 15.17
CA GLY A 216 -8.72 -25.44 14.40
C GLY A 216 -10.08 -25.86 14.98
N LYS A 217 -10.59 -25.25 16.04
CA LYS A 217 -11.88 -25.61 16.63
C LYS A 217 -13.05 -25.19 15.73
N THR A 218 -14.04 -26.04 15.59
CA THR A 218 -15.31 -25.74 14.91
C THR A 218 -16.19 -24.81 15.75
N SER A 219 -17.18 -24.16 15.14
CA SER A 219 -18.14 -23.31 15.88
C SER A 219 -18.86 -24.05 16.99
N LYS A 220 -19.13 -25.37 16.83
CA LYS A 220 -19.75 -26.21 17.86
C LYS A 220 -18.82 -26.42 19.06
N GLU A 221 -17.54 -26.69 18.82
CA GLU A 221 -16.54 -26.88 19.87
C GLU A 221 -16.23 -25.56 20.58
N ILE A 222 -16.21 -24.44 19.86
CA ILE A 222 -16.06 -23.11 20.44
C ILE A 222 -17.25 -22.77 21.34
N ALA A 223 -18.47 -23.04 20.88
CA ALA A 223 -19.69 -22.86 21.63
C ALA A 223 -19.66 -23.63 22.95
N GLY A 224 -19.27 -24.91 22.91
CA GLY A 224 -19.10 -25.73 24.10
C GLY A 224 -18.00 -25.21 25.05
N THR A 225 -16.88 -24.75 24.52
CA THR A 225 -15.78 -24.20 25.32
C THR A 225 -16.16 -22.90 26.01
N LEU A 226 -16.94 -22.05 25.33
CA LEU A 226 -17.30 -20.71 25.78
C LEU A 226 -18.66 -20.62 26.52
N GLY A 227 -19.38 -21.76 26.63
CA GLY A 227 -20.69 -21.83 27.28
C GLY A 227 -21.79 -21.02 26.59
N ILE A 228 -21.76 -20.91 25.26
CA ILE A 228 -22.75 -20.16 24.46
C ILE A 228 -23.33 -21.03 23.34
N ALA A 229 -24.44 -20.55 22.74
CA ALA A 229 -25.04 -21.26 21.61
C ALA A 229 -24.15 -21.17 20.36
N LYS A 230 -24.16 -22.25 19.53
CA LYS A 230 -23.44 -22.29 18.25
C LYS A 230 -23.81 -21.10 17.34
N ILE A 231 -25.09 -20.75 17.29
CA ILE A 231 -25.57 -19.61 16.50
C ILE A 231 -24.92 -18.30 16.93
N THR A 232 -24.67 -18.11 18.23
CA THR A 232 -23.97 -16.92 18.77
C THR A 232 -22.51 -16.87 18.30
N VAL A 233 -21.84 -18.02 18.24
CA VAL A 233 -20.48 -18.12 17.66
C VAL A 233 -20.49 -17.73 16.18
N ASP A 234 -21.45 -18.27 15.41
CA ASP A 234 -21.58 -17.97 13.98
C ASP A 234 -21.87 -16.48 13.73
N MET A 235 -22.69 -15.83 14.58
CA MET A 235 -22.91 -14.38 14.54
C MET A 235 -21.62 -13.59 14.82
N HIS A 236 -20.86 -13.98 15.82
CA HIS A 236 -19.56 -13.35 16.10
C HIS A 236 -18.58 -13.53 14.93
N VAL A 237 -18.53 -14.73 14.32
CA VAL A 237 -17.71 -14.97 13.14
C VAL A 237 -18.13 -14.03 11.99
N GLY A 238 -19.43 -13.90 11.71
CA GLY A 238 -19.93 -12.93 10.72
C GLY A 238 -19.47 -11.49 11.01
N THR A 239 -19.58 -11.05 12.28
CA THR A 239 -19.12 -9.73 12.72
C THR A 239 -17.59 -9.58 12.55
N ILE A 240 -16.82 -10.61 12.89
CA ILE A 240 -15.36 -10.63 12.70
C ILE A 240 -15.02 -10.50 11.21
N LEU A 241 -15.68 -11.26 10.33
CA LEU A 241 -15.46 -11.20 8.89
C LEU A 241 -15.72 -9.79 8.36
N SER A 242 -16.83 -9.17 8.77
CA SER A 242 -17.17 -7.79 8.40
C SER A 242 -16.11 -6.79 8.90
N LYS A 243 -15.76 -6.84 10.19
CA LYS A 243 -14.76 -5.93 10.80
C LYS A 243 -13.37 -6.06 10.18
N MET A 244 -13.02 -7.26 9.73
CA MET A 244 -11.72 -7.56 9.14
C MET A 244 -11.71 -7.48 7.61
N GLY A 245 -12.84 -7.21 6.97
CA GLY A 245 -12.96 -7.26 5.53
C GLY A 245 -12.47 -8.62 4.98
N ALA A 246 -12.84 -9.72 5.65
CA ALA A 246 -12.43 -11.07 5.28
C ALA A 246 -13.58 -11.81 4.60
N LEU A 247 -13.27 -12.52 3.52
CA LEU A 247 -14.27 -13.28 2.74
C LEU A 247 -14.65 -14.61 3.42
N ASN A 248 -13.77 -15.13 4.26
CA ASN A 248 -13.99 -16.39 4.97
C ASN A 248 -13.17 -16.45 6.26
N ARG A 249 -13.48 -17.45 7.10
CA ARG A 249 -12.86 -17.68 8.40
C ARG A 249 -11.34 -17.80 8.33
N ASN A 250 -10.81 -18.52 7.35
CA ASN A 250 -9.38 -18.75 7.21
C ASN A 250 -8.64 -17.45 6.87
N GLN A 251 -9.25 -16.61 6.02
CA GLN A 251 -8.71 -15.28 5.72
C GLN A 251 -8.74 -14.37 6.95
N ALA A 252 -9.79 -14.45 7.78
CA ALA A 252 -9.86 -13.69 9.02
C ALA A 252 -8.75 -14.12 10.00
N ILE A 253 -8.50 -15.42 10.15
CA ILE A 253 -7.41 -15.97 10.96
C ILE A 253 -6.05 -15.46 10.46
N ALA A 254 -5.77 -15.60 9.16
CA ALA A 254 -4.52 -15.15 8.56
C ALA A 254 -4.29 -13.64 8.79
N LYS A 255 -5.32 -12.81 8.58
CA LYS A 255 -5.27 -11.37 8.87
C LYS A 255 -5.03 -11.08 10.34
N ALA A 256 -5.69 -11.78 11.26
CA ALA A 256 -5.55 -11.56 12.70
C ALA A 256 -4.14 -11.89 13.20
N ILE A 257 -3.51 -12.93 12.67
CA ILE A 257 -2.12 -13.29 12.98
C ILE A 257 -1.17 -12.23 12.41
N ALA A 258 -1.35 -11.84 11.14
CA ALA A 258 -0.52 -10.83 10.48
C ALA A 258 -0.55 -9.47 11.20
N HIS A 259 -1.72 -9.10 11.76
CA HIS A 259 -1.90 -7.86 12.53
C HIS A 259 -1.65 -8.01 14.03
N LYS A 260 -1.14 -9.15 14.49
CA LYS A 260 -0.84 -9.45 15.89
C LYS A 260 -2.05 -9.27 16.83
N LEU A 261 -3.26 -9.44 16.32
CA LEU A 261 -4.50 -9.34 17.10
C LEU A 261 -4.75 -10.58 17.94
N ILE A 262 -4.24 -11.73 17.48
CA ILE A 262 -4.23 -13.00 18.19
C ILE A 262 -2.82 -13.59 18.13
N LYS A 263 -2.48 -14.39 19.15
CA LYS A 263 -1.27 -15.23 19.15
C LYS A 263 -1.72 -16.68 19.02
N VAL A 264 -1.10 -17.40 18.13
CA VAL A 264 -1.23 -18.87 18.10
C VAL A 264 -0.19 -19.38 19.09
N SER A 265 -0.62 -19.72 20.31
CA SER A 265 0.26 -20.38 21.28
C SER A 265 0.12 -21.88 21.12
N ASP A 266 1.22 -22.60 21.16
CA ASP A 266 1.26 -24.08 21.15
C ASP A 266 0.57 -24.70 22.37
N ASP A 267 0.35 -23.93 23.41
CA ASP A 267 -0.32 -24.32 24.67
C ASP A 267 -1.78 -24.77 24.49
N VAL A 268 -2.48 -24.22 23.47
CA VAL A 268 -3.88 -24.63 23.18
C VAL A 268 -3.95 -26.09 22.71
N HIS A 269 -2.85 -26.63 22.16
CA HIS A 269 -2.76 -28.05 21.79
C HIS A 269 -2.51 -28.97 22.99
N ALA A 270 -1.84 -28.48 24.04
CA ALA A 270 -1.55 -29.27 25.24
C ALA A 270 -2.81 -29.51 26.08
N GLU A 271 -3.68 -28.52 26.27
CA GLU A 271 -4.94 -28.68 26.99
C GLU A 271 -5.92 -29.62 26.27
N HIS A 272 -5.95 -29.58 24.92
CA HIS A 272 -6.83 -30.45 24.14
C HIS A 272 -6.38 -31.95 24.19
N LYS A 273 -5.07 -32.19 24.21
CA LYS A 273 -4.52 -33.53 24.44
C LYS A 273 -4.84 -34.06 25.83
N SER A 274 -4.73 -33.20 26.84
CA SER A 274 -5.01 -33.54 28.23
C SER A 274 -6.50 -33.88 28.47
N ALA A 275 -7.39 -33.04 27.89
CA ALA A 275 -8.84 -33.24 27.98
C ALA A 275 -9.30 -34.53 27.24
N LYS A 276 -8.72 -34.82 26.07
CA LYS A 276 -8.99 -36.07 25.33
C LYS A 276 -8.50 -37.34 26.09
N LEU A 277 -7.31 -37.24 26.72
CA LEU A 277 -6.78 -38.36 27.53
C LEU A 277 -7.66 -38.64 28.79
N GLN A 278 -8.20 -37.57 29.41
CA GLN A 278 -9.10 -37.72 30.57
C GLN A 278 -10.46 -38.27 30.17
N ALA A 279 -11.01 -37.87 29.00
CA ALA A 279 -12.27 -38.42 28.49
C ALA A 279 -12.15 -39.93 28.14
N THR A 280 -11.03 -40.34 27.53
CA THR A 280 -10.76 -41.75 27.21
C THR A 280 -10.56 -42.61 28.47
N ARG A 281 -9.93 -42.05 29.52
CA ARG A 281 -9.78 -42.74 30.83
C ARG A 281 -11.09 -42.88 31.62
N ARG A 282 -12.06 -41.98 31.42
CA ARG A 282 -13.40 -42.12 32.02
C ARG A 282 -14.26 -43.14 31.30
N SER A 283 -14.17 -43.27 29.96
CA SER A 283 -14.90 -44.30 29.20
C SER A 283 -14.40 -45.72 29.48
N SER A 284 -13.11 -45.92 29.74
CA SER A 284 -12.55 -47.23 30.04
C SER A 284 -12.81 -47.70 31.49
N ARG A 285 -13.25 -46.80 32.39
CA ARG A 285 -13.61 -47.18 33.77
C ARG A 285 -15.08 -47.56 33.97
N VAL A 286 -15.92 -47.40 32.96
CA VAL A 286 -17.36 -47.76 32.99
C VAL A 286 -17.63 -49.17 32.43
N LEU A 287 -16.62 -49.84 31.88
CA LEU A 287 -16.76 -51.19 31.28
C LEU A 287 -16.15 -52.32 32.15
N THR A 288 -15.86 -52.03 33.42
CA THR A 288 -15.38 -53.04 34.40
C THR A 288 -16.16 -52.88 35.71
N THR A 289 -17.46 -53.16 35.65
CA THR A 289 -18.31 -53.57 36.77
C THR A 289 -19.44 -54.41 36.23
#